data_9d82d37be4bfa9f44a2d3f15b78a188e
#
_entry.id   9d82d37be4bfa9f44a2d3f15b78a188e
#
_cell.length_a   1.000
_cell.length_b   1.000
_cell.length_c   1.000
_cell.angle_alpha   90.00
_cell.angle_beta   90.00
_cell.angle_gamma   90.00
#
_symmetry.space_group_name_H-M   'P 1'
#
loop_
_entity.id
_entity.type
_entity.pdbx_description
1 polymer ?
#
loop_
_entity_poly.entity_id
_entity_poly.type
_entity_poly.pdbx_seq_one_letter_code
_entity_poly.pdbx_strand_id
1 'polypeptide(L)'
;MCIRDRSRWHNSFLFSWVPPLGYTPLTQDPVTWFEGLVFPWLTLSVLYVGFYARVLRANLIETENEDYVRTARAKGISERRVLVKHNLRTSMITFVSLFGLDFGILVAGGALLTEVVFGLPGVGLLTYNSLTSLDLPVIMATVIYGAFFITLASALVDLLYAWLDPRVRPT
;
A
#
# COMPACT_ATOMS: atom_id res chain seq x y z
N MET A 1 -31.06 -0.68 22.62
CA MET A 1 -30.79 0.69 23.08
C MET A 1 -29.58 0.62 24.02
N CYS A 2 -28.55 1.43 23.86
CA CYS A 2 -27.32 1.52 24.69
C CYS A 2 -26.13 0.61 24.41
N ILE A 3 -25.74 0.42 23.15
CA ILE A 3 -24.36 -0.04 22.85
C ILE A 3 -23.49 1.10 22.26
N ARG A 4 -24.11 2.24 21.92
CA ARG A 4 -23.46 3.37 21.24
C ARG A 4 -22.61 4.28 22.14
N ASP A 5 -22.60 4.07 23.47
CA ASP A 5 -22.04 5.04 24.43
C ASP A 5 -20.75 4.57 25.15
N ARG A 6 -20.36 3.28 24.98
CA ARG A 6 -19.19 2.77 25.71
C ARG A 6 -17.85 3.16 25.07
N SER A 7 -17.81 3.44 23.76
CA SER A 7 -16.58 3.81 23.06
C SER A 7 -16.14 5.26 23.30
N ARG A 8 -17.08 6.12 23.67
CA ARG A 8 -16.82 7.55 23.91
C ARG A 8 -16.07 7.82 25.22
N TRP A 9 -16.15 6.94 26.20
CA TRP A 9 -15.56 7.14 27.54
C TRP A 9 -14.07 6.76 27.65
N HIS A 10 -13.56 5.88 26.81
CA HIS A 10 -12.16 5.40 26.92
C HIS A 10 -11.13 6.37 26.35
N ASN A 11 -11.49 7.20 25.39
CA ASN A 11 -10.55 8.08 24.70
C ASN A 11 -10.46 9.51 25.27
N SER A 12 -11.37 9.88 26.17
CA SER A 12 -11.42 11.25 26.71
C SER A 12 -10.34 11.58 27.75
N PHE A 13 -9.62 10.59 28.25
CA PHE A 13 -8.74 10.81 29.40
C PHE A 13 -7.23 10.97 29.10
N LEU A 14 -6.76 10.60 27.92
CA LEU A 14 -5.32 10.65 27.66
C LEU A 14 -4.90 11.65 26.57
N PHE A 15 -5.73 11.89 25.56
CA PHE A 15 -5.44 12.89 24.53
C PHE A 15 -6.73 13.42 23.90
N SER A 16 -7.14 14.63 24.24
CA SER A 16 -8.30 15.31 23.61
C SER A 16 -8.10 15.62 22.11
N TRP A 17 -6.95 15.31 21.58
CA TRP A 17 -6.55 15.55 20.18
C TRP A 17 -6.61 14.31 19.30
N VAL A 18 -6.84 13.14 19.89
CA VAL A 18 -6.92 11.88 19.12
C VAL A 18 -8.38 11.59 18.85
N PRO A 19 -8.81 11.49 17.57
CA PRO A 19 -10.17 11.11 17.23
C PRO A 19 -10.51 9.74 17.80
N PRO A 20 -11.78 9.48 18.10
CA PRO A 20 -12.22 8.23 18.72
C PRO A 20 -11.82 7.04 17.82
N LEU A 21 -11.17 6.04 18.41
CA LEU A 21 -10.88 4.77 17.75
C LEU A 21 -12.19 4.09 17.35
N GLY A 22 -12.30 3.66 16.11
CA GLY A 22 -13.46 2.95 15.60
C GLY A 22 -13.92 3.51 14.25
N TYR A 23 -14.70 2.71 13.55
CA TYR A 23 -15.24 3.05 12.24
C TYR A 23 -16.62 3.68 12.36
N THR A 24 -16.77 4.90 11.84
CA THR A 24 -18.06 5.55 11.64
C THR A 24 -18.40 5.46 10.13
N PRO A 25 -19.58 4.93 9.74
CA PRO A 25 -19.94 4.87 8.32
C PRO A 25 -20.04 6.26 7.71
N LEU A 26 -19.57 6.41 6.49
CA LEU A 26 -19.62 7.67 5.72
C LEU A 26 -21.04 8.26 5.62
N THR A 27 -22.05 7.38 5.64
CA THR A 27 -23.47 7.75 5.53
C THR A 27 -24.04 8.42 6.78
N GLN A 28 -23.39 8.29 7.93
CA GLN A 28 -23.86 8.88 9.20
C GLN A 28 -23.22 10.24 9.47
N ASP A 29 -21.91 10.34 9.33
CA ASP A 29 -21.16 11.57 9.54
C ASP A 29 -19.85 11.53 8.75
N PRO A 30 -19.75 12.27 7.63
CA PRO A 30 -18.55 12.26 6.79
C PRO A 30 -17.34 12.91 7.46
N VAL A 31 -17.54 13.85 8.39
CA VAL A 31 -16.44 14.52 9.10
C VAL A 31 -15.77 13.56 10.07
N THR A 32 -16.56 12.91 10.92
CA THR A 32 -16.06 11.92 11.89
C THR A 32 -15.43 10.70 11.17
N TRP A 33 -15.96 10.30 10.01
CA TRP A 33 -15.37 9.27 9.16
C TRP A 33 -13.98 9.66 8.70
N PHE A 34 -13.80 10.88 8.18
CA PHE A 34 -12.51 11.37 7.72
C PHE A 34 -11.50 11.51 8.87
N GLU A 35 -11.91 12.10 9.99
CA GLU A 35 -11.07 12.25 11.18
C GLU A 35 -10.58 10.90 11.70
N GLY A 36 -11.45 9.88 11.74
CA GLY A 36 -11.10 8.53 12.18
C GLY A 36 -10.11 7.81 11.26
N LEU A 37 -10.06 8.14 9.96
CA LEU A 37 -9.18 7.52 8.98
C LEU A 37 -7.83 8.24 8.82
N VAL A 38 -7.68 9.48 9.28
CA VAL A 38 -6.43 10.25 9.13
C VAL A 38 -5.25 9.53 9.77
N PHE A 39 -5.40 9.01 11.00
CA PHE A 39 -4.30 8.32 11.69
C PHE A 39 -3.91 6.98 11.03
N PRO A 40 -4.83 6.08 10.67
CA PRO A 40 -4.52 4.90 9.87
C PRO A 40 -3.80 5.24 8.56
N TRP A 41 -4.27 6.25 7.83
CA TRP A 41 -3.62 6.67 6.58
C TRP A 41 -2.23 7.23 6.80
N LEU A 42 -2.02 8.07 7.81
CA LEU A 42 -0.70 8.58 8.15
C LEU A 42 0.27 7.46 8.53
N THR A 43 -0.19 6.51 9.34
CA THR A 43 0.64 5.37 9.77
C THR A 43 1.10 4.54 8.57
N LEU A 44 0.17 4.18 7.68
CA LEU A 44 0.49 3.45 6.46
C LEU A 44 1.36 4.28 5.52
N SER A 45 1.05 5.56 5.33
CA SER A 45 1.81 6.45 4.45
C SER A 45 3.26 6.59 4.90
N VAL A 46 3.53 6.81 6.18
CA VAL A 46 4.89 6.93 6.71
C VAL A 46 5.68 5.64 6.49
N LEU A 47 5.05 4.49 6.73
CA LEU A 47 5.67 3.18 6.51
C LEU A 47 6.04 2.99 5.03
N TYR A 48 5.07 3.19 4.13
CA TYR A 48 5.26 2.95 2.70
C TYR A 48 6.17 3.99 2.05
N VAL A 49 6.05 5.27 2.39
CA VAL A 49 6.96 6.31 1.88
C VAL A 49 8.40 6.01 2.26
N GLY A 50 8.65 5.60 3.52
CA GLY A 50 9.99 5.23 3.97
C GLY A 50 10.57 4.02 3.22
N PHE A 51 9.74 3.03 2.92
CA PHE A 51 10.14 1.85 2.16
C PHE A 51 10.41 2.19 0.69
N TYR A 52 9.44 2.80 0.01
CA TYR A 52 9.55 3.13 -1.40
C TYR A 52 10.63 4.15 -1.73
N ALA A 53 10.87 5.12 -0.83
CA ALA A 53 11.97 6.06 -1.01
C ALA A 53 13.33 5.36 -1.03
N ARG A 54 13.52 4.35 -0.18
CA ARG A 54 14.77 3.54 -0.17
C ARG A 54 14.91 2.70 -1.42
N VAL A 55 13.84 2.02 -1.84
CA VAL A 55 13.85 1.19 -3.05
C VAL A 55 14.13 2.06 -4.29
N LEU A 56 13.44 3.18 -4.44
CA LEU A 56 13.63 4.08 -5.57
C LEU A 56 15.06 4.63 -5.60
N ARG A 57 15.61 5.02 -4.43
CA ARG A 57 16.99 5.47 -4.34
C ARG A 57 17.98 4.39 -4.74
N ALA A 58 17.81 3.15 -4.28
CA ALA A 58 18.68 2.03 -4.65
C ALA A 58 18.66 1.78 -6.15
N ASN A 59 17.47 1.73 -6.76
CA ASN A 59 17.33 1.53 -8.20
C ASN A 59 17.92 2.70 -9.02
N LEU A 60 17.81 3.94 -8.54
CA LEU A 60 18.42 5.09 -9.22
C LEU A 60 19.96 4.99 -9.21
N ILE A 61 20.56 4.60 -8.08
CA ILE A 61 22.01 4.43 -7.97
C ILE A 61 22.51 3.29 -8.88
N GLU A 62 21.78 2.17 -8.92
CA GLU A 62 22.09 1.05 -9.79
C GLU A 62 22.03 1.46 -11.27
N THR A 63 20.94 2.10 -11.67
CA THR A 63 20.72 2.57 -13.03
C THR A 63 21.75 3.62 -13.48
N GLU A 64 22.27 4.44 -12.55
CA GLU A 64 23.28 5.46 -12.86
C GLU A 64 24.61 4.87 -13.38
N ASN A 65 24.91 3.63 -13.03
CA ASN A 65 26.13 2.93 -13.42
C ASN A 65 25.99 2.18 -14.75
N GLU A 66 24.80 2.13 -15.34
CA GLU A 66 24.53 1.45 -16.60
C GLU A 66 25.22 2.11 -17.81
N ASP A 67 25.63 1.30 -18.79
CA ASP A 67 26.39 1.76 -19.96
C ASP A 67 25.65 2.77 -20.84
N TYR A 68 24.32 2.67 -20.92
CA TYR A 68 23.52 3.66 -21.68
C TYR A 68 23.53 5.04 -21.03
N VAL A 69 23.66 5.12 -19.70
CA VAL A 69 23.78 6.40 -18.97
C VAL A 69 25.13 7.02 -19.24
N ARG A 70 26.21 6.22 -19.20
CA ARG A 70 27.57 6.67 -19.57
C ARG A 70 27.62 7.17 -21.01
N THR A 71 26.97 6.46 -21.92
CA THR A 71 26.87 6.88 -23.32
C THR A 71 26.11 8.19 -23.51
N ALA A 72 25.02 8.36 -22.74
CA ALA A 72 24.24 9.62 -22.78
C ALA A 72 25.05 10.82 -22.27
N ARG A 73 25.84 10.62 -21.19
CA ARG A 73 26.78 11.65 -20.69
C ARG A 73 27.88 11.97 -21.71
N ALA A 74 28.46 10.94 -22.37
CA ALA A 74 29.47 11.13 -23.39
C ALA A 74 28.96 11.94 -24.61
N LYS A 75 27.65 11.87 -24.89
CA LYS A 75 26.96 12.69 -25.92
C LYS A 75 26.68 14.13 -25.49
N GLY A 76 27.10 14.53 -24.29
CA GLY A 76 26.88 15.89 -23.78
C GLY A 76 25.46 16.21 -23.35
N ILE A 77 24.61 15.19 -23.08
CA ILE A 77 23.25 15.41 -22.58
C ILE A 77 23.34 15.92 -21.13
N SER A 78 22.58 16.99 -20.81
CA SER A 78 22.57 17.56 -19.47
C SER A 78 22.15 16.55 -18.41
N GLU A 79 22.80 16.56 -17.24
CA GLU A 79 22.57 15.63 -16.11
C GLU A 79 21.09 15.52 -15.72
N ARG A 80 20.36 16.65 -15.67
CA ARG A 80 18.93 16.66 -15.40
C ARG A 80 18.12 15.83 -16.40
N ARG A 81 18.49 15.89 -17.69
CA ARG A 81 17.81 15.15 -18.75
C ARG A 81 18.17 13.65 -18.67
N VAL A 82 19.40 13.33 -18.35
CA VAL A 82 19.85 11.95 -18.09
C VAL A 82 19.07 11.37 -16.94
N LEU A 83 18.98 12.08 -15.81
CA LEU A 83 18.28 11.63 -14.63
C LEU A 83 16.77 11.38 -14.91
N VAL A 84 16.07 12.38 -15.47
CA VAL A 84 14.61 12.29 -15.63
C VAL A 84 14.21 11.37 -16.78
N LYS A 85 14.91 11.42 -17.94
CA LYS A 85 14.49 10.70 -19.14
C LYS A 85 15.01 9.27 -19.19
N HIS A 86 16.20 9.01 -18.62
CA HIS A 86 16.85 7.71 -18.70
C HIS A 86 16.78 6.95 -17.38
N ASN A 87 17.30 7.52 -16.28
CA ASN A 87 17.37 6.81 -15.00
C ASN A 87 16.01 6.64 -14.36
N LEU A 88 15.24 7.74 -14.20
CA LEU A 88 13.96 7.69 -13.52
C LEU A 88 12.96 6.78 -14.24
N ARG A 89 12.94 6.83 -15.59
CA ARG A 89 12.04 5.98 -16.37
C ARG A 89 12.28 4.49 -16.12
N THR A 90 13.55 4.08 -16.10
CA THR A 90 13.90 2.68 -15.84
C THR A 90 13.60 2.27 -14.40
N SER A 91 13.96 3.12 -13.44
CA SER A 91 13.70 2.87 -12.01
C SER A 91 12.20 2.84 -11.68
N MET A 92 11.37 3.58 -12.41
CA MET A 92 9.90 3.57 -12.24
C MET A 92 9.26 2.24 -12.62
N ILE A 93 9.87 1.45 -13.50
CA ILE A 93 9.35 0.13 -13.86
C ILE A 93 9.35 -0.76 -12.61
N THR A 94 10.47 -0.86 -11.92
CA THR A 94 10.60 -1.63 -10.67
C THR A 94 9.67 -1.07 -9.57
N PHE A 95 9.60 0.25 -9.46
CA PHE A 95 8.71 0.91 -8.50
C PHE A 95 7.24 0.55 -8.72
N VAL A 96 6.74 0.65 -9.95
CA VAL A 96 5.35 0.35 -10.30
C VAL A 96 5.01 -1.11 -10.02
N SER A 97 5.97 -2.02 -10.24
CA SER A 97 5.78 -3.45 -9.99
C SER A 97 5.61 -3.75 -8.51
N LEU A 98 6.52 -3.24 -7.69
CA LEU A 98 6.44 -3.41 -6.25
C LEU A 98 5.18 -2.77 -5.69
N PHE A 99 4.84 -1.56 -6.16
CA PHE A 99 3.61 -0.89 -5.75
C PHE A 99 2.35 -1.69 -6.11
N GLY A 100 2.31 -2.28 -7.30
CA GLY A 100 1.17 -3.09 -7.73
C GLY A 100 1.01 -4.36 -6.90
N LEU A 101 2.11 -5.05 -6.58
CA LEU A 101 2.09 -6.21 -5.70
C LEU A 101 1.66 -5.84 -4.28
N ASP A 102 2.23 -4.78 -3.71
CA ASP A 102 1.88 -4.31 -2.37
C ASP A 102 0.43 -3.86 -2.28
N PHE A 103 -0.09 -3.23 -3.33
CA PHE A 103 -1.51 -2.89 -3.42
C PHE A 103 -2.39 -4.14 -3.38
N GLY A 104 -2.01 -5.20 -4.10
CA GLY A 104 -2.68 -6.50 -4.03
C GLY A 104 -2.68 -7.09 -2.63
N ILE A 105 -1.53 -7.03 -1.94
CA ILE A 105 -1.38 -7.49 -0.56
C ILE A 105 -2.27 -6.67 0.40
N LEU A 106 -2.31 -5.34 0.24
CA LEU A 106 -3.16 -4.47 1.06
C LEU A 106 -4.65 -4.82 0.92
N VAL A 107 -5.12 -5.02 -0.31
CA VAL A 107 -6.51 -5.42 -0.58
C VAL A 107 -6.80 -6.82 -0.03
N ALA A 108 -5.82 -7.70 -0.05
CA ALA A 108 -5.93 -9.06 0.51
C ALA A 108 -6.02 -9.11 2.05
N GLY A 109 -5.94 -7.98 2.73
CA GLY A 109 -5.93 -7.90 4.19
C GLY A 109 -4.54 -7.66 4.80
N GLY A 110 -3.56 -7.23 3.99
CA GLY A 110 -2.19 -6.95 4.44
C GLY A 110 -2.05 -5.79 5.44
N ALA A 111 -3.10 -4.99 5.62
CA ALA A 111 -3.17 -3.94 6.64
C ALA A 111 -3.72 -4.46 7.99
N LEU A 112 -3.62 -5.77 8.27
CA LEU A 112 -4.17 -6.44 9.45
C LEU A 112 -3.86 -5.69 10.76
N LEU A 113 -2.59 -5.34 10.98
CA LEU A 113 -2.19 -4.62 12.19
C LEU A 113 -2.88 -3.27 12.32
N THR A 114 -2.97 -2.52 11.22
CA THR A 114 -3.66 -1.22 11.20
C THR A 114 -5.16 -1.40 11.45
N GLU A 115 -5.79 -2.38 10.82
CA GLU A 115 -7.21 -2.66 11.01
C GLU A 115 -7.52 -3.09 12.45
N VAL A 116 -6.70 -3.93 13.06
CA VAL A 116 -6.86 -4.39 14.43
C VAL A 116 -6.64 -3.25 15.43
N VAL A 117 -5.55 -2.47 15.28
CA VAL A 117 -5.20 -1.39 16.21
C VAL A 117 -6.24 -0.26 16.17
N PHE A 118 -6.70 0.11 14.98
CA PHE A 118 -7.67 1.21 14.82
C PHE A 118 -9.13 0.73 14.83
N GLY A 119 -9.39 -0.57 14.95
CA GLY A 119 -10.74 -1.13 14.98
C GLY A 119 -11.51 -0.93 13.67
N LEU A 120 -10.82 -0.96 12.52
CA LEU A 120 -11.42 -0.77 11.21
C LEU A 120 -12.03 -2.09 10.70
N PRO A 121 -13.30 -2.09 10.22
CA PRO A 121 -13.92 -3.29 9.69
C PRO A 121 -13.35 -3.64 8.31
N GLY A 122 -12.32 -4.48 8.29
CA GLY A 122 -11.66 -4.96 7.08
C GLY A 122 -11.43 -6.46 7.10
N VAL A 123 -10.83 -6.98 6.02
CA VAL A 123 -10.53 -8.41 5.87
C VAL A 123 -9.48 -8.86 6.87
N GLY A 124 -8.51 -8.02 7.21
CA GLY A 124 -7.50 -8.30 8.21
C GLY A 124 -8.10 -8.45 9.61
N LEU A 125 -8.99 -7.53 10.03
CA LEU A 125 -9.68 -7.65 11.30
C LEU A 125 -10.59 -8.90 11.35
N LEU A 126 -11.28 -9.21 10.26
CA LEU A 126 -12.07 -10.43 10.14
C LEU A 126 -11.19 -11.67 10.32
N THR A 127 -10.05 -11.73 9.65
CA THR A 127 -9.08 -12.83 9.75
C THR A 127 -8.56 -12.95 11.18
N TYR A 128 -8.20 -11.86 11.83
CA TYR A 128 -7.73 -11.85 13.21
C TYR A 128 -8.78 -12.40 14.19
N ASN A 129 -10.03 -11.95 14.07
CA ASN A 129 -11.13 -12.43 14.91
C ASN A 129 -11.42 -13.92 14.68
N SER A 130 -11.35 -14.38 13.45
CA SER A 130 -11.56 -15.79 13.10
C SER A 130 -10.42 -16.69 13.60
N LEU A 131 -9.18 -16.20 13.61
CA LEU A 131 -8.04 -16.90 14.21
C LEU A 131 -8.20 -17.04 15.72
N THR A 132 -8.65 -15.99 16.40
CA THR A 132 -8.85 -16.03 17.87
C THR A 132 -10.04 -16.91 18.28
N SER A 133 -11.06 -17.00 17.43
CA SER A 133 -12.23 -17.88 17.64
C SER A 133 -12.07 -19.29 17.07
N LEU A 134 -10.95 -19.59 16.39
CA LEU A 134 -10.67 -20.87 15.70
C LEU A 134 -11.73 -21.24 14.65
N ASP A 135 -12.31 -20.24 13.98
CA ASP A 135 -13.29 -20.44 12.92
C ASP A 135 -12.60 -20.78 11.59
N LEU A 136 -12.31 -22.06 11.38
CA LEU A 136 -11.61 -22.59 10.21
C LEU A 136 -12.30 -22.22 8.87
N PRO A 137 -13.62 -22.34 8.70
CA PRO A 137 -14.30 -21.93 7.48
C PRO A 137 -14.00 -20.50 7.06
N VAL A 138 -14.06 -19.56 8.00
CA VAL A 138 -13.81 -18.13 7.70
C VAL A 138 -12.34 -17.87 7.43
N ILE A 139 -11.42 -18.53 8.17
CA ILE A 139 -9.98 -18.42 7.91
C ILE A 139 -9.67 -18.89 6.48
N MET A 140 -10.20 -20.05 6.07
CA MET A 140 -10.00 -20.54 4.71
C MET A 140 -10.56 -19.59 3.66
N ALA A 141 -11.74 -19.01 3.89
CA ALA A 141 -12.35 -18.06 2.98
C ALA A 141 -11.49 -16.79 2.82
N THR A 142 -10.94 -16.24 3.92
CA THR A 142 -10.08 -15.05 3.86
C THR A 142 -8.74 -15.33 3.17
N VAL A 143 -8.18 -16.53 3.34
CA VAL A 143 -6.95 -16.95 2.64
C VAL A 143 -7.19 -17.08 1.13
N ILE A 144 -8.30 -17.71 0.71
CA ILE A 144 -8.66 -17.84 -0.71
C ILE A 144 -8.91 -16.45 -1.32
N TYR A 145 -9.63 -15.59 -0.61
CA TYR A 145 -9.84 -14.20 -1.00
C TYR A 145 -8.51 -13.47 -1.20
N GLY A 146 -7.60 -13.55 -0.24
CA GLY A 146 -6.28 -12.94 -0.32
C GLY A 146 -5.46 -13.46 -1.50
N ALA A 147 -5.40 -14.77 -1.69
CA ALA A 147 -4.71 -15.40 -2.81
C ALA A 147 -5.26 -14.92 -4.17
N PHE A 148 -6.58 -14.81 -4.29
CA PHE A 148 -7.22 -14.29 -5.50
C PHE A 148 -6.78 -12.87 -5.83
N PHE A 149 -6.80 -11.94 -4.85
CA PHE A 149 -6.43 -10.56 -5.08
C PHE A 149 -4.93 -10.38 -5.34
N ILE A 150 -4.06 -11.15 -4.68
CA ILE A 150 -2.62 -11.12 -4.94
C ILE A 150 -2.34 -11.61 -6.36
N THR A 151 -2.97 -12.70 -6.79
CA THR A 151 -2.82 -13.23 -8.16
C THR A 151 -3.34 -12.24 -9.20
N LEU A 152 -4.47 -11.60 -8.93
CA LEU A 152 -5.03 -10.58 -9.79
C LEU A 152 -4.11 -9.36 -9.90
N ALA A 153 -3.56 -8.89 -8.78
CA ALA A 153 -2.60 -7.79 -8.77
C ALA A 153 -1.32 -8.14 -9.55
N SER A 154 -0.78 -9.33 -9.37
CA SER A 154 0.36 -9.83 -10.18
C SER A 154 0.05 -9.79 -11.68
N ALA A 155 -1.10 -10.32 -12.08
CA ALA A 155 -1.50 -10.34 -13.48
C ALA A 155 -1.66 -8.92 -14.06
N LEU A 156 -2.20 -7.99 -13.27
CA LEU A 156 -2.31 -6.57 -13.68
C LEU A 156 -0.93 -5.91 -13.81
N VAL A 157 0.00 -6.21 -12.90
CA VAL A 157 1.38 -5.72 -12.98
C VAL A 157 2.07 -6.26 -14.23
N ASP A 158 1.92 -7.55 -14.55
CA ASP A 158 2.49 -8.16 -15.74
C ASP A 158 1.92 -7.53 -17.03
N LEU A 159 0.62 -7.23 -17.03
CA LEU A 159 -0.02 -6.51 -18.13
C LEU A 159 0.51 -5.09 -18.30
N LEU A 160 0.73 -4.38 -17.18
CA LEU A 160 1.34 -3.05 -17.18
C LEU A 160 2.79 -3.10 -17.70
N TYR A 161 3.56 -4.13 -17.33
CA TYR A 161 4.89 -4.35 -17.89
C TYR A 161 4.86 -4.52 -19.41
N ALA A 162 3.99 -5.39 -19.91
CA ALA A 162 3.86 -5.62 -21.34
C ALA A 162 3.49 -4.33 -22.12
N TRP A 163 2.82 -3.38 -21.45
CA TRP A 163 2.46 -2.08 -22.03
C TRP A 163 3.57 -1.04 -21.91
N LEU A 164 4.31 -1.02 -20.79
CA LEU A 164 5.37 -0.06 -20.52
C LEU A 164 6.70 -0.40 -21.21
N ASP A 165 6.98 -1.70 -21.39
CA ASP A 165 8.20 -2.16 -22.06
C ASP A 165 7.89 -2.87 -23.38
N PRO A 166 7.96 -2.15 -24.53
CA PRO A 166 7.72 -2.73 -25.84
C PRO A 166 8.78 -3.77 -26.28
N ARG A 167 9.86 -3.95 -25.50
CA ARG A 167 10.94 -4.94 -25.79
C ARG A 167 10.57 -6.36 -25.39
N VAL A 168 9.55 -6.53 -24.55
CA VAL A 168 9.07 -7.85 -24.06
C VAL A 168 8.03 -8.48 -24.99
N ARG A 169 7.80 -7.95 -26.20
CA ARG A 169 6.92 -8.62 -27.15
C ARG A 169 7.59 -9.91 -27.64
N PRO A 170 7.04 -11.10 -27.31
CA PRO A 170 7.50 -12.33 -27.93
C PRO A 170 7.25 -12.22 -29.45
N THR A 171 8.31 -12.37 -30.22
CA THR A 171 8.26 -12.59 -31.66
C THR A 171 7.64 -13.94 -31.96
#